data_3ae5ca0576efb15419335f7e2d054448
#
_entry.id   3ae5ca0576efb15419335f7e2d054448
#
_cell.length_a   1.000
_cell.length_b   1.000
_cell.length_c   1.000
_cell.angle_alpha   90.00
_cell.angle_beta   90.00
_cell.angle_gamma   90.00
#
_symmetry.space_group_name_H-M   'P 1'
#
loop_
_entity.id
_entity.type
_entity.pdbx_description
1 polymer ?
#
loop_
_entity_poly.entity_id
_entity_poly.type
_entity_poly.pdbx_seq_one_letter_code
_entity_poly.pdbx_strand_id
1 'polypeptide(L)'
;MDEKDYFGELTAKTFDIGDIVEWSTWNRDIEDWDSHYGIVIDIKNEIKSGRLVSISTVKPVNDTSIEIDFFTASLKLVSKSNSSENIQ
;
A
#
# COMPACT_ATOMS: atom_id res chain seq x y z
N MET A 1 -9.35 22.52 -13.26
CA MET A 1 -9.46 21.39 -13.80
C MET A 1 -8.30 20.49 -13.67
N ASP A 2 -7.23 21.02 -13.83
CA ASP A 2 -6.09 20.25 -13.64
C ASP A 2 -5.97 19.69 -12.28
N GLU A 3 -6.41 20.41 -11.29
CA GLU A 3 -6.37 19.92 -9.99
C GLU A 3 -7.17 18.69 -9.81
N LYS A 4 -8.31 18.66 -10.51
CA LYS A 4 -9.14 17.58 -10.39
C LYS A 4 -8.50 16.36 -10.97
N ASP A 5 -7.89 16.48 -12.10
CA ASP A 5 -7.21 15.37 -12.72
C ASP A 5 -6.08 14.91 -11.86
N TYR A 6 -5.31 15.85 -11.34
CA TYR A 6 -4.20 15.51 -10.53
C TYR A 6 -4.65 14.74 -9.30
N PHE A 7 -5.70 15.22 -8.67
CA PHE A 7 -6.20 14.58 -7.49
C PHE A 7 -6.70 13.18 -7.83
N GLY A 8 -7.31 13.03 -8.97
CA GLY A 8 -7.79 11.74 -9.39
C GLY A 8 -6.67 10.77 -9.58
N GLU A 9 -5.56 11.22 -10.11
CA GLU A 9 -4.45 10.36 -10.27
C GLU A 9 -3.90 9.87 -8.96
N LEU A 10 -3.85 10.73 -7.98
CA LEU A 10 -3.37 10.32 -6.70
C LEU A 10 -4.27 9.28 -6.08
N THR A 11 -5.56 9.47 -6.21
CA THR A 11 -6.47 8.52 -5.61
C THR A 11 -6.62 7.28 -6.44
N ALA A 12 -6.20 7.34 -7.68
CA ALA A 12 -6.30 6.17 -8.54
C ALA A 12 -5.08 5.29 -8.49
N LYS A 13 -4.11 5.66 -7.63
CA LYS A 13 -2.96 4.80 -7.48
C LYS A 13 -3.42 3.40 -7.16
N THR A 14 -2.92 2.44 -7.87
CA THR A 14 -3.31 1.07 -7.66
C THR A 14 -2.09 0.22 -7.46
N PHE A 15 -2.26 -0.83 -6.67
CA PHE A 15 -1.23 -1.83 -6.48
C PHE A 15 -1.73 -3.12 -7.06
N ASP A 16 -0.82 -4.05 -7.28
CA ASP A 16 -1.16 -5.38 -7.73
C ASP A 16 -0.76 -6.36 -6.64
N ILE A 17 -1.41 -7.50 -6.62
CA ILE A 17 -1.05 -8.53 -5.68
C ILE A 17 0.38 -8.94 -5.99
N GLY A 18 1.21 -9.01 -4.97
CA GLY A 18 2.63 -9.31 -5.12
C GLY A 18 3.52 -8.10 -5.06
N ASP A 19 2.94 -6.90 -5.11
CA ASP A 19 3.75 -5.68 -5.00
C ASP A 19 4.37 -5.58 -3.62
N ILE A 20 5.56 -4.99 -3.55
CA ILE A 20 6.21 -4.71 -2.27
C ILE A 20 5.90 -3.28 -1.89
N VAL A 21 5.43 -3.08 -0.69
CA VAL A 21 5.03 -1.77 -0.20
C VAL A 21 5.71 -1.47 1.11
N GLU A 22 5.70 -0.21 1.46
CA GLU A 22 6.34 0.29 2.68
C GLU A 22 5.35 1.11 3.47
N TRP A 23 5.44 1.01 4.79
CA TRP A 23 4.70 1.91 5.68
C TRP A 23 5.60 2.21 6.87
N SER A 24 5.24 3.24 7.65
CA SER A 24 6.06 3.67 8.76
C SER A 24 5.25 3.70 10.04
N THR A 25 5.89 3.41 11.15
CA THR A 25 5.27 3.56 12.46
C THR A 25 6.20 4.39 13.32
N TRP A 26 5.61 5.11 14.27
CA TRP A 26 6.39 5.95 15.14
C TRP A 26 7.01 5.11 16.26
N ASN A 27 8.31 5.24 16.46
CA ASN A 27 9.02 4.51 17.51
C ASN A 27 9.33 5.49 18.62
N ARG A 28 8.65 5.35 19.75
CA ARG A 28 8.76 6.26 20.84
C ARG A 28 10.12 6.20 21.50
N ASP A 29 10.75 5.04 21.51
CA ASP A 29 12.02 4.87 22.19
C ASP A 29 13.14 5.65 21.54
N ILE A 30 13.14 5.73 20.22
CA ILE A 30 14.16 6.47 19.53
C ILE A 30 13.64 7.78 18.96
N GLU A 31 12.34 8.03 19.15
CA GLU A 31 11.70 9.26 18.69
C GLU A 31 11.94 9.45 17.20
N ASP A 32 11.67 8.44 16.45
CA ASP A 32 11.84 8.48 15.00
C ASP A 32 10.91 7.45 14.40
N TRP A 33 10.84 7.46 13.07
CA TRP A 33 9.96 6.55 12.34
C TRP A 33 10.70 5.27 11.98
N ASP A 34 10.01 4.15 12.15
CA ASP A 34 10.51 2.87 11.69
C ASP A 34 9.82 2.54 10.37
N SER A 35 10.58 2.08 9.41
CA SER A 35 10.04 1.68 8.12
C SER A 35 9.83 0.18 8.10
N HIS A 36 8.69 -0.22 7.55
CA HIS A 36 8.34 -1.62 7.45
C HIS A 36 7.98 -1.93 6.01
N TYR A 37 8.17 -3.17 5.61
CA TYR A 37 7.93 -3.59 4.23
C TYR A 37 7.10 -4.85 4.22
N GLY A 38 6.30 -5.00 3.19
CA GLY A 38 5.48 -6.18 3.07
C GLY A 38 5.03 -6.41 1.65
N ILE A 39 4.37 -7.53 1.45
CA ILE A 39 3.87 -7.94 0.15
C ILE A 39 2.37 -7.85 0.16
N VAL A 40 1.82 -7.24 -0.88
CA VAL A 40 0.37 -7.13 -1.02
C VAL A 40 -0.18 -8.48 -1.43
N ILE A 41 -1.11 -9.01 -0.65
CA ILE A 41 -1.69 -10.31 -0.95
C ILE A 41 -3.16 -10.23 -1.31
N ASP A 42 -3.80 -9.10 -1.09
CA ASP A 42 -5.20 -8.94 -1.46
C ASP A 42 -5.53 -7.47 -1.52
N ILE A 43 -6.47 -7.11 -2.38
CA ILE A 43 -6.92 -5.73 -2.51
C ILE A 43 -8.42 -5.77 -2.69
N LYS A 44 -9.13 -4.96 -1.94
CA LYS A 44 -10.57 -4.92 -2.04
C LYS A 44 -11.06 -3.50 -1.86
N ASN A 45 -12.28 -3.26 -2.31
CA ASN A 45 -12.90 -1.96 -2.16
C ASN A 45 -14.03 -2.10 -1.17
N GLU A 46 -14.15 -1.12 -0.27
CA GLU A 46 -15.18 -1.14 0.74
C GLU A 46 -15.79 0.23 0.87
N ILE A 47 -17.01 0.29 1.38
CA ILE A 47 -17.66 1.54 1.65
C ILE A 47 -17.43 1.87 3.11
N LYS A 48 -16.81 3.01 3.36
CA LYS A 48 -16.57 3.47 4.73
C LYS A 48 -17.07 4.88 4.84
N SER A 49 -17.98 5.11 5.77
CA SER A 49 -18.54 6.45 5.97
C SER A 49 -19.07 7.02 4.67
N GLY A 50 -19.72 6.17 3.89
CA GLY A 50 -20.32 6.63 2.64
C GLY A 50 -19.37 6.84 1.50
N ARG A 51 -18.10 6.43 1.65
CA ARG A 51 -17.09 6.64 0.61
C ARG A 51 -16.50 5.30 0.23
N LEU A 52 -16.16 5.18 -1.04
CA LEU A 52 -15.52 3.98 -1.53
C LEU A 52 -14.02 4.10 -1.29
N VAL A 53 -13.46 3.15 -0.58
CA VAL A 53 -12.04 3.17 -0.26
C VAL A 53 -11.41 1.84 -0.66
N SER A 54 -10.13 1.88 -0.97
CA SER A 54 -9.37 0.68 -1.32
C SER A 54 -8.59 0.24 -0.10
N ILE A 55 -8.69 -1.05 0.21
CA ILE A 55 -8.00 -1.67 1.33
C ILE A 55 -7.05 -2.71 0.78
N SER A 56 -5.79 -2.65 1.19
CA SER A 56 -4.81 -3.63 0.78
C SER A 56 -4.38 -4.45 1.99
N THR A 57 -4.38 -5.76 1.82
CA THR A 57 -3.93 -6.66 2.87
C THR A 57 -2.49 -7.01 2.57
N VAL A 58 -1.64 -6.86 3.56
CA VAL A 58 -0.19 -6.98 3.39
C VAL A 58 0.38 -7.97 4.38
N LYS A 59 1.32 -8.77 3.93
CA LYS A 59 2.09 -9.64 4.82
C LYS A 59 3.45 -9.00 5.01
N PRO A 60 3.81 -8.65 6.24
CA PRO A 60 5.14 -8.07 6.48
C PRO A 60 6.24 -9.07 6.13
N VAL A 61 7.33 -8.58 5.55
CA VAL A 61 8.38 -9.48 5.11
C VAL A 61 9.09 -10.13 6.28
N ASN A 62 9.08 -9.51 7.44
CA ASN A 62 9.76 -10.07 8.59
C ASN A 62 8.85 -10.88 9.50
N ASP A 63 7.59 -11.03 9.14
CA ASP A 63 6.67 -11.86 9.93
C ASP A 63 5.50 -12.24 9.05
N THR A 64 5.70 -13.26 8.23
CA THR A 64 4.68 -13.62 7.26
C THR A 64 3.54 -14.40 7.88
N SER A 65 3.57 -14.57 9.21
CA SER A 65 2.46 -15.25 9.87
C SER A 65 1.28 -14.34 10.13
N ILE A 66 1.45 -13.04 9.94
CA ILE A 66 0.36 -12.10 10.18
C ILE A 66 -0.01 -11.40 8.89
N GLU A 67 -1.21 -10.82 8.88
CA GLU A 67 -1.69 -10.05 7.76
C GLU A 67 -2.26 -8.77 8.32
N ILE A 68 -1.96 -7.66 7.68
CA ILE A 68 -2.41 -6.36 8.15
C ILE A 68 -3.14 -5.67 7.02
N ASP A 69 -4.30 -5.10 7.32
CA ASP A 69 -5.05 -4.33 6.34
C ASP A 69 -4.70 -2.87 6.48
N PHE A 70 -4.45 -2.24 5.35
CA PHE A 70 -4.17 -0.80 5.31
C PHE A 70 -5.07 -0.15 4.28
N PHE A 71 -5.36 1.13 4.46
CA PHE A 71 -5.89 1.89 3.35
C PHE A 71 -4.79 1.93 2.31
N THR A 72 -5.13 1.59 1.09
CA THR A 72 -4.13 1.54 0.02
C THR A 72 -3.38 2.86 -0.10
N ALA A 73 -4.07 3.96 0.11
CA ALA A 73 -3.46 5.28 -0.01
C ALA A 73 -2.37 5.54 1.02
N SER A 74 -2.34 4.78 2.11
CA SER A 74 -1.34 5.00 3.14
C SER A 74 -0.05 4.23 2.88
N LEU A 75 0.00 3.43 1.84
CA LEU A 75 1.16 2.62 1.53
C LEU A 75 1.97 3.26 0.42
N LYS A 76 3.27 2.98 0.42
CA LYS A 76 4.15 3.50 -0.59
C LYS A 76 4.68 2.32 -1.39
N LEU A 77 4.63 2.42 -2.71
CA LEU A 77 5.09 1.34 -3.56
C LEU A 77 6.62 1.31 -3.58
N VAL A 78 7.19 0.15 -3.38
CA VAL A 78 8.61 -0.05 -3.42
C VAL A 78 9.01 -0.80 -4.69
N SER A 79 8.27 -1.86 -5.01
CA SER A 79 8.60 -2.66 -6.17
C SER A 79 7.34 -3.31 -6.72
N LYS A 80 7.17 -3.24 -8.04
CA LYS A 80 6.01 -3.84 -8.68
C LYS A 80 6.25 -5.32 -8.91
N SER A 81 5.22 -6.10 -8.66
CA SER A 81 5.35 -7.54 -8.77
C SER A 81 5.57 -8.00 -10.19
N ASN A 82 4.97 -7.29 -11.14
CA ASN A 82 5.06 -7.76 -12.51
C ASN A 82 6.09 -7.02 -13.31
N SER A 83 6.95 -6.26 -12.66
CA SER A 83 7.91 -5.50 -13.41
C SER A 83 8.91 -6.42 -14.11
N SER A 84 9.16 -7.57 -13.55
CA SER A 84 10.13 -8.45 -14.17
C SER A 84 9.60 -9.05 -15.44
N GLU A 85 8.31 -9.08 -15.61
CA GLU A 85 7.78 -9.64 -16.81
C GLU A 85 8.03 -8.82 -18.00
N ASN A 86 8.25 -7.56 -17.79
CA ASN A 86 8.45 -6.68 -18.91
C ASN A 86 9.80 -6.84 -19.52
N ILE A 87 10.63 -7.60 -18.93
CA ILE A 87 11.95 -7.74 -19.43
C ILE A 87 12.05 -8.67 -20.56
N GLN A 88 11.11 -9.55 -20.67
CA GLN A 88 11.23 -10.53 -21.67
C GLN A 88 11.28 -10.08 -23.02
#